data_05ff6c25d78aba23bc561d000be0a689
#
_entry.id   05ff6c25d78aba23bc561d000be0a689
#
_cell.length_a   1.000
_cell.length_b   1.000
_cell.length_c   1.000
_cell.angle_alpha   90.00
_cell.angle_beta   90.00
_cell.angle_gamma   90.00
#
_symmetry.space_group_name_H-M   'P 1'
#
loop_
_entity.id
_entity.type
_entity.pdbx_description
1 polymer ?
#
loop_
_entity_poly.entity_id
_entity_poly.type
_entity_poly.pdbx_seq_one_letter_code
_entity_poly.pdbx_strand_id
1 'polypeptide(L)'
;MKYDFDQEIRRTGTNSVKWQIYWRGDKRELWNGTDPDLGAERTLPMWVADMDFQIAEPIRDAMRARIDHPIFGYVVRTPEYNEAITGWMERRHGWKVDPDWIVNTPGVVPALNLLVRALTEPGDKVLIQRPVYYPFTYAIENNGREVVSNSLVMENGVYRMDFDDLEARTADPKVKLCIFCSPHNPVGRVWTAEELKRFGEICKKNGVVVIADEIHGDLMLNGSTFVPFGKLGADMMDNAVVCTAPSKTFNLAGLHTSNMIVSNETYRKALNKEIAASGIGGMNSFGLVATMAAYNEGEEWLAQVLDYLSENANYLESFVAERIPEIKVVHPEGTYLVWLDCRGLGLDKLELEALMHEEAKVLFDEGYVFGTEGEGFERINIACPRSILTDALERIEAAVAKRRA
;
A
#
# COMPACT_ATOMS: atom_id res chain seq x y z
N MET A 1 0.63 -4.51 -27.06
CA MET A 1 1.12 -3.10 -27.10
C MET A 1 2.27 -3.03 -26.10
N LYS A 2 3.35 -2.33 -26.42
CA LYS A 2 4.43 -2.15 -25.46
C LYS A 2 4.26 -0.77 -24.81
N TYR A 3 4.16 -0.74 -23.50
CA TYR A 3 4.10 0.50 -22.72
C TYR A 3 5.51 1.04 -22.47
N ASP A 4 5.67 2.37 -22.52
CA ASP A 4 6.94 3.05 -22.25
C ASP A 4 6.95 3.56 -20.81
N PHE A 5 7.70 2.88 -19.94
CA PHE A 5 7.88 3.24 -18.54
C PHE A 5 9.14 4.09 -18.28
N ASP A 6 9.95 4.33 -19.30
CA ASP A 6 11.10 5.24 -19.21
C ASP A 6 10.72 6.71 -19.48
N GLN A 7 9.49 6.95 -19.96
CA GLN A 7 8.99 8.29 -20.19
C GLN A 7 8.83 9.07 -18.88
N GLU A 8 9.62 10.13 -18.70
CA GLU A 8 9.41 11.08 -17.60
C GLU A 8 8.20 11.96 -17.88
N ILE A 9 7.18 11.88 -17.02
CA ILE A 9 5.96 12.68 -17.11
C ILE A 9 5.99 13.76 -16.05
N ARG A 10 5.97 15.03 -16.47
CA ARG A 10 5.94 16.16 -15.53
C ARG A 10 4.66 16.13 -14.71
N ARG A 11 4.80 16.13 -13.39
CA ARG A 11 3.69 16.13 -12.42
C ARG A 11 3.60 17.41 -11.58
N THR A 12 4.56 18.32 -11.72
CA THR A 12 4.48 19.65 -11.13
C THR A 12 3.36 20.46 -11.81
N GLY A 13 2.58 21.21 -11.04
CA GLY A 13 1.40 21.94 -11.54
C GLY A 13 0.15 21.09 -11.73
N THR A 14 0.13 19.83 -11.27
CA THR A 14 -1.02 18.92 -11.40
C THR A 14 -1.71 18.61 -10.06
N ASN A 15 -1.39 19.34 -9.01
CA ASN A 15 -1.83 19.10 -7.64
C ASN A 15 -1.40 17.72 -7.08
N SER A 16 -0.30 17.18 -7.57
CA SER A 16 0.24 15.92 -7.10
C SER A 16 0.78 16.04 -5.67
N VAL A 17 0.29 15.21 -4.76
CA VAL A 17 0.81 15.15 -3.38
C VAL A 17 2.29 14.80 -3.40
N LYS A 18 2.68 13.77 -4.17
CA LYS A 18 4.06 13.31 -4.28
C LYS A 18 5.03 14.41 -4.73
N TRP A 19 4.62 15.24 -5.72
CA TRP A 19 5.51 16.18 -6.40
C TRP A 19 5.37 17.63 -5.97
N GLN A 20 4.34 17.99 -5.19
CA GLN A 20 4.07 19.39 -4.84
C GLN A 20 3.83 19.64 -3.36
N ILE A 21 3.83 18.58 -2.53
CA ILE A 21 3.58 18.70 -1.10
C ILE A 21 4.79 18.21 -0.34
N TYR A 22 5.16 19.00 0.67
CA TYR A 22 6.16 18.66 1.65
C TYR A 22 5.58 18.81 3.06
N TRP A 23 5.95 17.90 3.95
CA TRP A 23 5.63 18.01 5.36
C TRP A 23 6.83 18.60 6.10
N ARG A 24 6.61 19.68 6.83
CA ARG A 24 7.60 20.24 7.76
C ARG A 24 7.04 20.14 9.17
N GLY A 25 7.42 19.08 9.89
CA GLY A 25 6.75 18.70 11.13
C GLY A 25 5.27 18.42 10.87
N ASP A 26 4.36 19.08 11.61
CA ASP A 26 2.91 18.91 11.46
C ASP A 26 2.29 19.78 10.34
N LYS A 27 3.10 20.57 9.63
CA LYS A 27 2.61 21.50 8.61
C LYS A 27 2.78 20.94 7.22
N ARG A 28 1.68 20.95 6.48
CA ARG A 28 1.64 20.63 5.06
C ARG A 28 1.90 21.93 4.27
N GLU A 29 2.97 21.94 3.51
CA GLU A 29 3.37 23.07 2.68
C GLU A 29 3.35 22.70 1.20
N LEU A 30 2.89 23.62 0.33
CA LEU A 30 3.12 23.50 -1.11
C LEU A 30 4.59 23.78 -1.39
N TRP A 31 5.22 22.93 -2.19
CA TRP A 31 6.64 23.02 -2.43
C TRP A 31 6.98 22.90 -3.91
N ASN A 32 7.84 23.81 -4.37
CA ASN A 32 8.31 23.83 -5.75
C ASN A 32 9.70 23.17 -5.92
N GLY A 33 10.30 22.66 -4.85
CA GLY A 33 11.63 22.06 -4.86
C GLY A 33 11.76 20.81 -5.74
N THR A 34 10.64 20.26 -6.23
CA THR A 34 10.61 19.16 -7.18
C THR A 34 10.48 19.61 -8.63
N ASP A 35 10.47 20.92 -8.92
CA ASP A 35 10.30 21.40 -10.30
C ASP A 35 11.47 20.96 -11.17
N PRO A 36 11.23 20.31 -12.33
CA PRO A 36 12.28 19.90 -13.25
C PRO A 36 13.17 21.04 -13.75
N ASP A 37 12.62 22.26 -13.80
CA ASP A 37 13.37 23.43 -14.25
C ASP A 37 14.51 23.85 -13.30
N LEU A 38 14.53 23.30 -12.05
CA LEU A 38 15.63 23.46 -11.10
C LEU A 38 16.86 22.58 -11.41
N GLY A 39 16.77 21.68 -12.39
CA GLY A 39 17.87 20.78 -12.75
C GLY A 39 18.38 19.96 -11.55
N ALA A 40 19.70 20.01 -11.29
CA ALA A 40 20.33 19.28 -10.18
C ALA A 40 19.90 19.78 -8.79
N GLU A 41 19.33 21.00 -8.68
CA GLU A 41 18.84 21.54 -7.42
C GLU A 41 17.45 21.03 -7.03
N ARG A 42 16.73 20.37 -7.97
CA ARG A 42 15.43 19.76 -7.66
C ARG A 42 15.57 18.63 -6.65
N THR A 43 14.58 18.46 -5.80
CA THR A 43 14.48 17.29 -4.95
C THR A 43 13.61 16.21 -5.62
N LEU A 44 14.03 14.94 -5.49
CA LEU A 44 13.36 13.80 -6.07
C LEU A 44 12.40 13.18 -5.06
N PRO A 45 11.09 13.15 -5.33
CA PRO A 45 10.13 12.57 -4.40
C PRO A 45 10.01 11.05 -4.61
N MET A 46 10.57 10.29 -3.70
CA MET A 46 10.54 8.83 -3.70
C MET A 46 9.69 8.25 -2.56
N TRP A 47 8.69 9.00 -2.07
CA TRP A 47 7.94 8.71 -0.84
C TRP A 47 6.51 8.21 -1.06
N VAL A 48 5.60 9.01 -1.64
CA VAL A 48 4.19 8.65 -1.81
C VAL A 48 4.03 7.41 -2.66
N ALA A 49 3.16 6.50 -2.21
CA ALA A 49 2.85 5.24 -2.87
C ALA A 49 1.86 5.42 -4.05
N ASP A 50 2.25 6.23 -5.03
CA ASP A 50 1.69 6.26 -6.39
C ASP A 50 2.82 6.10 -7.43
N MET A 51 2.47 5.77 -8.66
CA MET A 51 3.45 5.55 -9.72
C MET A 51 3.65 6.80 -10.57
N ASP A 52 4.85 6.98 -11.13
CA ASP A 52 5.15 8.04 -12.09
C ASP A 52 5.00 7.56 -13.55
N PHE A 53 4.20 6.52 -13.76
CA PHE A 53 3.88 5.93 -15.05
C PHE A 53 2.51 6.34 -15.56
N GLN A 54 2.38 6.41 -16.88
CA GLN A 54 1.09 6.53 -17.52
C GLN A 54 0.23 5.30 -17.22
N ILE A 55 -1.04 5.51 -16.83
CA ILE A 55 -2.00 4.42 -16.64
C ILE A 55 -2.32 3.72 -17.96
N ALA A 56 -2.84 2.49 -17.89
CA ALA A 56 -3.21 1.68 -19.05
C ALA A 56 -4.17 2.42 -19.98
N GLU A 57 -3.97 2.27 -21.30
CA GLU A 57 -4.77 2.97 -22.31
C GLU A 57 -6.27 2.61 -22.26
N PRO A 58 -6.69 1.34 -22.05
CA PRO A 58 -8.12 1.03 -21.88
C PRO A 58 -8.78 1.81 -20.72
N ILE A 59 -8.06 2.05 -19.64
CA ILE A 59 -8.57 2.85 -18.52
C ILE A 59 -8.76 4.32 -18.93
N ARG A 60 -7.79 4.88 -19.65
CA ARG A 60 -7.87 6.25 -20.17
C ARG A 60 -9.04 6.40 -21.13
N ASP A 61 -9.26 5.44 -22.02
CA ASP A 61 -10.32 5.46 -23.01
C ASP A 61 -11.71 5.33 -22.37
N ALA A 62 -11.87 4.45 -21.37
CA ALA A 62 -13.10 4.37 -20.57
C ALA A 62 -13.42 5.71 -19.87
N MET A 63 -12.40 6.38 -19.31
CA MET A 63 -12.58 7.71 -18.70
C MET A 63 -12.92 8.78 -19.73
N ARG A 64 -12.31 8.77 -20.93
CA ARG A 64 -12.65 9.69 -22.02
C ARG A 64 -14.08 9.50 -22.47
N ALA A 65 -14.51 8.27 -22.73
CA ALA A 65 -15.88 7.95 -23.08
C ALA A 65 -16.87 8.42 -22.01
N ARG A 66 -16.49 8.36 -20.72
CA ARG A 66 -17.30 8.89 -19.62
C ARG A 66 -17.40 10.42 -19.65
N ILE A 67 -16.33 11.13 -20.02
CA ILE A 67 -16.31 12.59 -20.16
C ILE A 67 -17.18 13.02 -21.34
N ASP A 68 -17.13 12.29 -22.45
CA ASP A 68 -17.90 12.61 -23.67
C ASP A 68 -19.41 12.55 -23.43
N HIS A 69 -19.88 11.83 -22.39
CA HIS A 69 -21.25 11.91 -21.93
C HIS A 69 -21.41 13.07 -20.92
N PRO A 70 -22.07 14.19 -21.29
CA PRO A 70 -21.94 15.48 -20.60
C PRO A 70 -22.74 15.60 -19.29
N ILE A 71 -23.36 14.52 -18.77
CA ILE A 71 -24.18 14.54 -17.56
C ILE A 71 -23.49 13.72 -16.47
N PHE A 72 -23.13 14.40 -15.36
CA PHE A 72 -22.45 13.81 -14.19
C PHE A 72 -23.43 13.69 -13.02
N GLY A 73 -24.51 12.93 -13.23
CA GLY A 73 -25.50 12.63 -12.19
C GLY A 73 -25.01 11.53 -11.22
N TYR A 74 -25.89 11.12 -10.33
CA TYR A 74 -25.62 10.00 -9.42
C TYR A 74 -25.42 8.71 -10.21
N VAL A 75 -24.48 7.88 -9.76
CA VAL A 75 -24.21 6.57 -10.36
C VAL A 75 -24.61 5.45 -9.43
N VAL A 76 -24.89 4.30 -9.99
CA VAL A 76 -25.23 3.08 -9.27
C VAL A 76 -24.23 1.98 -9.63
N ARG A 77 -23.90 1.16 -8.67
CA ARG A 77 -23.15 -0.08 -8.90
C ARG A 77 -24.01 -1.05 -9.70
N THR A 78 -23.49 -1.48 -10.85
CA THR A 78 -24.17 -2.42 -11.76
C THR A 78 -23.64 -3.84 -11.59
N PRO A 79 -24.36 -4.87 -12.09
CA PRO A 79 -23.85 -6.25 -12.11
C PRO A 79 -22.48 -6.37 -12.79
N GLU A 80 -22.26 -5.66 -13.90
CA GLU A 80 -21.00 -5.69 -14.67
C GLU A 80 -19.81 -5.18 -13.86
N TYR A 81 -20.04 -4.23 -12.94
CA TYR A 81 -19.00 -3.80 -11.99
C TYR A 81 -18.59 -4.94 -11.04
N ASN A 82 -19.58 -5.67 -10.51
CA ASN A 82 -19.29 -6.81 -9.65
C ASN A 82 -18.59 -7.93 -10.43
N GLU A 83 -19.02 -8.19 -11.65
CA GLU A 83 -18.44 -9.19 -12.55
C GLU A 83 -16.97 -8.86 -12.87
N ALA A 84 -16.64 -7.58 -13.07
CA ALA A 84 -15.24 -7.16 -13.27
C ALA A 84 -14.37 -7.51 -12.05
N ILE A 85 -14.86 -7.27 -10.82
CA ILE A 85 -14.13 -7.58 -9.59
C ILE A 85 -14.02 -9.10 -9.39
N THR A 86 -15.15 -9.82 -9.44
CA THR A 86 -15.14 -11.27 -9.18
C THR A 86 -14.36 -12.02 -10.26
N GLY A 87 -14.48 -11.59 -11.52
CA GLY A 87 -13.70 -12.12 -12.64
C GLY A 87 -12.20 -11.88 -12.47
N TRP A 88 -11.79 -10.69 -11.98
CA TRP A 88 -10.40 -10.41 -11.66
C TRP A 88 -9.87 -11.32 -10.55
N MET A 89 -10.59 -11.45 -9.44
CA MET A 89 -10.21 -12.31 -8.32
C MET A 89 -10.07 -13.78 -8.76
N GLU A 90 -10.97 -14.28 -9.60
CA GLU A 90 -10.90 -15.64 -10.10
C GLU A 90 -9.73 -15.82 -11.08
N ARG A 91 -9.58 -14.95 -12.09
CA ARG A 91 -8.52 -15.08 -13.11
C ARG A 91 -7.13 -14.89 -12.53
N ARG A 92 -6.95 -13.85 -11.71
CA ARG A 92 -5.64 -13.44 -11.21
C ARG A 92 -5.19 -14.25 -10.02
N HIS A 93 -6.11 -14.56 -9.10
CA HIS A 93 -5.78 -15.16 -7.80
C HIS A 93 -6.39 -16.56 -7.60
N GLY A 94 -7.23 -17.02 -8.52
CA GLY A 94 -7.92 -18.32 -8.40
C GLY A 94 -8.87 -18.36 -7.19
N TRP A 95 -9.43 -17.19 -6.83
CA TRP A 95 -10.37 -17.03 -5.72
C TRP A 95 -11.75 -16.64 -6.22
N LYS A 96 -12.72 -17.53 -6.03
CA LYS A 96 -14.13 -17.27 -6.36
C LYS A 96 -14.78 -16.44 -5.25
N VAL A 97 -15.25 -15.26 -5.63
CA VAL A 97 -15.93 -14.31 -4.75
C VAL A 97 -17.38 -14.22 -5.14
N ASP A 98 -18.28 -14.29 -4.14
CA ASP A 98 -19.69 -14.01 -4.36
C ASP A 98 -19.90 -12.50 -4.54
N PRO A 99 -20.56 -12.05 -5.62
CA PRO A 99 -20.82 -10.62 -5.87
C PRO A 99 -21.58 -9.92 -4.74
N ASP A 100 -22.38 -10.65 -3.95
CA ASP A 100 -23.12 -10.11 -2.80
C ASP A 100 -22.21 -9.81 -1.59
N TRP A 101 -20.96 -10.30 -1.59
CA TRP A 101 -19.99 -10.00 -0.54
C TRP A 101 -19.30 -8.64 -0.74
N ILE A 102 -19.47 -8.01 -1.90
CA ILE A 102 -18.76 -6.78 -2.25
C ILE A 102 -19.45 -5.57 -1.64
N VAL A 103 -18.69 -4.80 -0.85
CA VAL A 103 -19.09 -3.50 -0.30
C VAL A 103 -18.09 -2.43 -0.79
N ASN A 104 -18.59 -1.35 -1.39
CA ASN A 104 -17.73 -0.29 -1.89
C ASN A 104 -17.46 0.80 -0.85
N THR A 105 -16.24 1.33 -0.86
CA THR A 105 -15.84 2.48 -0.06
C THR A 105 -14.96 3.43 -0.88
N PRO A 106 -14.80 4.70 -0.47
CA PRO A 106 -13.99 5.68 -1.23
C PRO A 106 -12.49 5.51 -1.01
N GLY A 107 -12.02 4.32 -0.69
CA GLY A 107 -10.62 3.96 -0.46
C GLY A 107 -10.48 3.00 0.72
N VAL A 108 -9.33 2.29 0.79
CA VAL A 108 -9.09 1.32 1.86
C VAL A 108 -8.92 2.01 3.22
N VAL A 109 -8.21 3.15 3.30
CA VAL A 109 -8.06 3.88 4.59
C VAL A 109 -9.41 4.34 5.16
N PRO A 110 -10.34 4.93 4.39
CA PRO A 110 -11.71 5.14 4.85
C PRO A 110 -12.41 3.86 5.31
N ALA A 111 -12.24 2.75 4.57
CA ALA A 111 -12.81 1.46 4.95
C ALA A 111 -12.30 0.96 6.30
N LEU A 112 -10.99 1.09 6.57
CA LEU A 112 -10.40 0.71 7.87
C LEU A 112 -11.05 1.48 9.02
N ASN A 113 -11.24 2.80 8.86
CA ASN A 113 -11.93 3.62 9.87
C ASN A 113 -13.38 3.16 10.11
N LEU A 114 -14.10 2.84 9.03
CA LEU A 114 -15.47 2.32 9.11
C LEU A 114 -15.52 0.95 9.79
N LEU A 115 -14.60 0.04 9.44
CA LEU A 115 -14.53 -1.31 9.99
C LEU A 115 -14.13 -1.30 11.46
N VAL A 116 -13.19 -0.45 11.87
CA VAL A 116 -12.84 -0.28 13.29
C VAL A 116 -14.08 0.15 14.09
N ARG A 117 -14.88 1.09 13.60
CA ARG A 117 -16.14 1.49 14.30
C ARG A 117 -17.21 0.41 14.25
N ALA A 118 -17.35 -0.27 13.12
CA ALA A 118 -18.38 -1.28 12.91
C ALA A 118 -18.20 -2.55 13.76
N LEU A 119 -16.94 -2.92 14.04
CA LEU A 119 -16.58 -4.22 14.60
C LEU A 119 -15.98 -4.14 16.02
N THR A 120 -15.84 -2.94 16.57
CA THR A 120 -15.29 -2.74 17.92
C THR A 120 -16.02 -1.60 18.65
N GLU A 121 -15.80 -1.51 19.97
CA GLU A 121 -16.31 -0.41 20.80
C GLU A 121 -15.14 0.50 21.27
N PRO A 122 -15.41 1.76 21.65
CA PRO A 122 -14.39 2.61 22.27
C PRO A 122 -13.76 1.94 23.50
N GLY A 123 -12.40 1.95 23.53
CA GLY A 123 -11.62 1.28 24.56
C GLY A 123 -11.28 -0.19 24.28
N ASP A 124 -11.81 -0.75 23.19
CA ASP A 124 -11.29 -2.01 22.65
C ASP A 124 -9.89 -1.82 22.04
N LYS A 125 -9.19 -2.93 21.87
CA LYS A 125 -7.84 -2.97 21.31
C LYS A 125 -7.84 -3.55 19.91
N VAL A 126 -7.01 -2.99 19.04
CA VAL A 126 -6.81 -3.45 17.67
C VAL A 126 -5.33 -3.77 17.46
N LEU A 127 -5.06 -4.98 16.98
CA LEU A 127 -3.70 -5.46 16.74
C LEU A 127 -3.23 -5.06 15.35
N ILE A 128 -1.95 -4.64 15.27
CA ILE A 128 -1.20 -4.40 14.04
C ILE A 128 0.20 -5.01 14.15
N GLN A 129 0.89 -5.24 13.03
CA GLN A 129 2.22 -5.85 12.99
C GLN A 129 3.28 -4.84 12.52
N ARG A 130 3.88 -4.09 13.46
CA ARG A 130 4.91 -3.07 13.14
C ARG A 130 6.27 -3.69 12.76
N PRO A 131 7.05 -2.98 11.89
CA PRO A 131 6.73 -1.73 11.22
C PRO A 131 5.64 -1.94 10.18
N VAL A 132 4.63 -1.06 10.14
CA VAL A 132 3.49 -1.19 9.24
C VAL A 132 2.94 0.17 8.86
N TYR A 133 2.22 0.24 7.77
CA TYR A 133 1.59 1.44 7.22
C TYR A 133 0.89 2.27 8.31
N TYR A 134 1.42 3.46 8.56
CA TYR A 134 1.04 4.31 9.70
C TYR A 134 -0.46 4.70 9.75
N PRO A 135 -1.22 4.80 8.63
CA PRO A 135 -2.65 5.02 8.71
C PRO A 135 -3.44 3.92 9.44
N PHE A 136 -2.87 2.74 9.67
CA PHE A 136 -3.49 1.73 10.54
C PHE A 136 -3.57 2.24 11.98
N THR A 137 -2.48 2.80 12.50
CA THR A 137 -2.46 3.45 13.81
C THR A 137 -3.51 4.56 13.89
N TYR A 138 -3.58 5.43 12.88
CA TYR A 138 -4.55 6.53 12.85
C TYR A 138 -6.00 6.03 12.78
N ALA A 139 -6.27 4.97 12.01
CA ALA A 139 -7.61 4.39 11.95
C ALA A 139 -8.06 3.81 13.29
N ILE A 140 -7.14 3.37 14.13
CA ILE A 140 -7.41 2.84 15.47
C ILE A 140 -7.62 3.99 16.47
N GLU A 141 -6.61 4.86 16.61
CA GLU A 141 -6.56 5.90 17.64
C GLU A 141 -7.61 7.00 17.41
N ASN A 142 -7.80 7.46 16.16
CA ASN A 142 -8.79 8.47 15.82
C ASN A 142 -10.24 8.02 16.09
N ASN A 143 -10.45 6.71 16.22
CA ASN A 143 -11.75 6.14 16.58
C ASN A 143 -11.84 5.71 18.05
N GLY A 144 -10.89 6.11 18.92
CA GLY A 144 -10.91 5.86 20.36
C GLY A 144 -10.63 4.40 20.75
N ARG A 145 -9.88 3.67 19.91
CA ARG A 145 -9.39 2.31 20.19
C ARG A 145 -7.91 2.36 20.52
N GLU A 146 -7.41 1.31 21.17
CA GLU A 146 -6.01 1.21 21.56
C GLU A 146 -5.23 0.32 20.58
N VAL A 147 -4.01 0.75 20.21
CA VAL A 147 -3.11 -0.04 19.37
C VAL A 147 -2.42 -1.10 20.21
N VAL A 148 -2.43 -2.35 19.72
CA VAL A 148 -1.56 -3.44 20.21
C VAL A 148 -0.60 -3.81 19.10
N SER A 149 0.71 -3.72 19.34
CA SER A 149 1.73 -4.14 18.39
C SER A 149 2.15 -5.58 18.61
N ASN A 150 2.02 -6.41 17.58
CA ASN A 150 2.75 -7.66 17.42
C ASN A 150 3.90 -7.36 16.44
N SER A 151 5.05 -6.94 16.99
CA SER A 151 6.16 -6.49 16.17
C SER A 151 6.77 -7.62 15.34
N LEU A 152 7.01 -7.34 14.05
CA LEU A 152 7.72 -8.28 13.18
C LEU A 152 9.18 -8.39 13.63
N VAL A 153 9.75 -9.57 13.47
CA VAL A 153 11.15 -9.86 13.82
C VAL A 153 11.97 -9.98 12.53
N MET A 154 13.11 -9.26 12.47
CA MET A 154 14.05 -9.40 11.36
C MET A 154 15.08 -10.47 11.68
N GLU A 155 15.12 -11.53 10.88
CA GLU A 155 16.11 -12.61 10.97
C GLU A 155 16.84 -12.76 9.63
N ASN A 156 18.16 -12.57 9.64
CA ASN A 156 19.00 -12.66 8.43
C ASN A 156 18.50 -11.79 7.25
N GLY A 157 18.00 -10.58 7.53
CA GLY A 157 17.49 -9.66 6.54
C GLY A 157 16.06 -9.92 6.06
N VAL A 158 15.38 -10.91 6.64
CA VAL A 158 13.99 -11.26 6.31
C VAL A 158 13.08 -11.02 7.51
N TYR A 159 11.97 -10.33 7.30
CA TYR A 159 10.97 -10.14 8.34
C TYR A 159 10.08 -11.37 8.51
N ARG A 160 9.76 -11.71 9.76
CA ARG A 160 8.90 -12.83 10.15
C ARG A 160 7.87 -12.40 11.16
N MET A 161 6.72 -13.08 11.19
CA MET A 161 5.74 -12.94 12.27
C MET A 161 6.24 -13.62 13.55
N ASP A 162 6.16 -12.93 14.68
CA ASP A 162 6.30 -13.55 15.99
C ASP A 162 4.96 -14.15 16.41
N PHE A 163 4.80 -15.45 16.15
CA PHE A 163 3.56 -16.16 16.43
C PHE A 163 3.32 -16.41 17.92
N ASP A 164 4.37 -16.47 18.73
CA ASP A 164 4.25 -16.67 20.18
C ASP A 164 3.76 -15.37 20.85
N ASP A 165 4.31 -14.22 20.43
CA ASP A 165 3.80 -12.90 20.84
C ASP A 165 2.38 -12.65 20.29
N LEU A 166 2.08 -13.08 19.05
CA LEU A 166 0.74 -12.99 18.48
C LEU A 166 -0.28 -13.75 19.34
N GLU A 167 0.01 -14.98 19.72
CA GLU A 167 -0.87 -15.78 20.59
C GLU A 167 -1.08 -15.09 21.94
N ALA A 168 0.00 -14.56 22.53
CA ALA A 168 -0.07 -13.86 23.82
C ALA A 168 -0.90 -12.57 23.73
N ARG A 169 -0.73 -11.77 22.66
CA ARG A 169 -1.47 -10.51 22.46
C ARG A 169 -2.94 -10.74 22.19
N THR A 170 -3.27 -11.72 21.35
CA THR A 170 -4.65 -12.04 20.99
C THR A 170 -5.42 -12.71 22.14
N ALA A 171 -4.76 -13.28 23.14
CA ALA A 171 -5.39 -13.81 24.34
C ALA A 171 -5.99 -12.73 25.25
N ASP A 172 -5.62 -11.45 25.11
CA ASP A 172 -6.28 -10.35 25.82
C ASP A 172 -7.71 -10.19 25.27
N PRO A 173 -8.76 -10.37 26.11
CA PRO A 173 -10.16 -10.30 25.65
C PRO A 173 -10.57 -8.92 25.13
N LYS A 174 -9.77 -7.88 25.35
CA LYS A 174 -9.99 -6.56 24.75
C LYS A 174 -9.53 -6.45 23.31
N VAL A 175 -8.64 -7.34 22.84
CA VAL A 175 -8.22 -7.37 21.44
C VAL A 175 -9.33 -8.00 20.62
N LYS A 176 -10.03 -7.19 19.82
CA LYS A 176 -11.21 -7.59 19.05
C LYS A 176 -10.94 -7.70 17.57
N LEU A 177 -9.94 -6.98 17.09
CA LEU A 177 -9.69 -6.78 15.68
C LEU A 177 -8.18 -6.82 15.41
N CYS A 178 -7.78 -7.31 14.25
CA CYS A 178 -6.45 -7.15 13.71
C CYS A 178 -6.53 -6.51 12.33
N ILE A 179 -5.74 -5.45 12.08
CA ILE A 179 -5.52 -4.92 10.73
C ILE A 179 -4.23 -5.53 10.23
N PHE A 180 -4.35 -6.41 9.25
CA PHE A 180 -3.29 -7.24 8.70
C PHE A 180 -2.90 -6.76 7.29
N CYS A 181 -1.61 -6.57 7.03
CA CYS A 181 -1.10 -6.08 5.74
C CYS A 181 -0.51 -7.24 4.91
N SER A 182 -1.04 -7.50 3.72
CA SER A 182 -0.58 -8.59 2.85
C SER A 182 -0.78 -8.25 1.37
N PRO A 183 0.28 -8.04 0.58
CA PRO A 183 1.70 -7.90 0.94
C PRO A 183 1.98 -6.78 1.94
N HIS A 184 3.04 -6.94 2.72
CA HIS A 184 3.30 -6.09 3.87
C HIS A 184 4.11 -4.84 3.51
N ASN A 185 3.51 -3.67 3.68
CA ASN A 185 4.15 -2.37 3.56
C ASN A 185 4.54 -1.87 4.97
N PRO A 186 5.81 -1.53 5.26
CA PRO A 186 6.87 -1.18 4.29
C PRO A 186 7.85 -2.31 3.93
N VAL A 187 7.82 -3.45 4.63
CA VAL A 187 8.90 -4.44 4.57
C VAL A 187 8.95 -5.33 3.32
N GLY A 188 7.95 -5.21 2.43
CA GLY A 188 7.93 -5.90 1.14
C GLY A 188 7.67 -7.41 1.18
N ARG A 189 7.29 -7.98 2.36
CA ARG A 189 6.99 -9.41 2.52
C ARG A 189 5.69 -9.81 1.83
N VAL A 190 5.72 -10.98 1.19
CA VAL A 190 4.54 -11.73 0.74
C VAL A 190 4.41 -12.98 1.60
N TRP A 191 3.36 -13.02 2.42
CA TRP A 191 3.19 -14.11 3.39
C TRP A 191 2.81 -15.41 2.71
N THR A 192 3.43 -16.52 3.12
CA THR A 192 3.11 -17.86 2.61
C THR A 192 1.72 -18.32 3.07
N ALA A 193 1.15 -19.30 2.38
CA ALA A 193 -0.13 -19.90 2.77
C ALA A 193 -0.08 -20.48 4.19
N GLU A 194 1.06 -21.05 4.60
CA GLU A 194 1.27 -21.60 5.94
C GLU A 194 1.31 -20.50 7.01
N GLU A 195 2.03 -19.39 6.75
CA GLU A 195 2.07 -18.24 7.64
C GLU A 195 0.67 -17.63 7.81
N LEU A 196 -0.04 -17.41 6.69
CA LEU A 196 -1.40 -16.87 6.69
C LEU A 196 -2.39 -17.78 7.44
N LYS A 197 -2.29 -19.09 7.22
CA LYS A 197 -3.16 -20.07 7.90
C LYS A 197 -2.93 -20.06 9.39
N ARG A 198 -1.66 -20.14 9.83
CA ARG A 198 -1.31 -20.09 11.27
C ARG A 198 -1.78 -18.80 11.92
N PHE A 199 -1.55 -17.67 11.26
CA PHE A 199 -2.02 -16.36 11.70
C PHE A 199 -3.55 -16.32 11.88
N GLY A 200 -4.29 -16.75 10.85
CA GLY A 200 -5.75 -16.77 10.85
C GLY A 200 -6.32 -17.72 11.92
N GLU A 201 -5.71 -18.91 12.14
CA GLU A 201 -6.10 -19.86 13.18
C GLU A 201 -5.94 -19.28 14.59
N ILE A 202 -4.83 -18.56 14.86
CA ILE A 202 -4.61 -17.89 16.14
C ILE A 202 -5.65 -16.79 16.36
N CYS A 203 -5.87 -15.93 15.37
CA CYS A 203 -6.89 -14.86 15.47
C CYS A 203 -8.29 -15.45 15.73
N LYS A 204 -8.69 -16.43 14.95
CA LYS A 204 -10.00 -17.09 15.08
C LYS A 204 -10.18 -17.77 16.44
N LYS A 205 -9.18 -18.51 16.92
CA LYS A 205 -9.18 -19.17 18.23
C LYS A 205 -9.46 -18.19 19.36
N ASN A 206 -8.91 -16.99 19.29
CA ASN A 206 -9.01 -15.95 20.30
C ASN A 206 -10.16 -14.95 20.04
N GLY A 207 -11.00 -15.18 19.02
CA GLY A 207 -12.14 -14.33 18.69
C GLY A 207 -11.76 -12.95 18.13
N VAL A 208 -10.58 -12.84 17.50
CA VAL A 208 -10.09 -11.63 16.86
C VAL A 208 -10.44 -11.66 15.38
N VAL A 209 -11.20 -10.66 14.92
CA VAL A 209 -11.58 -10.51 13.51
C VAL A 209 -10.40 -9.97 12.72
N VAL A 210 -10.17 -10.48 11.50
CA VAL A 210 -9.07 -10.04 10.64
C VAL A 210 -9.59 -9.08 9.56
N ILE A 211 -9.02 -7.88 9.49
CA ILE A 211 -9.11 -7.01 8.31
C ILE A 211 -7.84 -7.20 7.51
N ALA A 212 -7.90 -7.96 6.41
CA ALA A 212 -6.77 -8.17 5.52
C ALA A 212 -6.71 -7.04 4.48
N ASP A 213 -5.77 -6.11 4.66
CA ASP A 213 -5.45 -5.10 3.65
C ASP A 213 -4.58 -5.72 2.56
N GLU A 214 -5.23 -6.09 1.46
CA GLU A 214 -4.63 -6.73 0.29
C GLU A 214 -4.49 -5.78 -0.91
N ILE A 215 -4.46 -4.47 -0.65
CA ILE A 215 -4.39 -3.45 -1.70
C ILE A 215 -3.17 -3.60 -2.63
N HIS A 216 -2.12 -4.27 -2.17
CA HIS A 216 -0.91 -4.59 -2.94
C HIS A 216 -0.91 -6.02 -3.53
N GLY A 217 -2.00 -6.78 -3.42
CA GLY A 217 -2.08 -8.20 -3.78
C GLY A 217 -1.75 -8.55 -5.24
N ASP A 218 -1.83 -7.59 -6.15
CA ASP A 218 -1.47 -7.78 -7.56
C ASP A 218 0.02 -7.49 -7.87
N LEU A 219 0.73 -6.88 -6.93
CA LEU A 219 2.08 -6.31 -7.14
C LEU A 219 3.17 -7.25 -6.63
N MET A 220 3.28 -8.40 -7.26
CA MET A 220 4.31 -9.40 -6.97
C MET A 220 5.58 -9.14 -7.76
N LEU A 221 6.73 -9.24 -7.12
CA LEU A 221 8.04 -9.05 -7.74
C LEU A 221 8.82 -10.37 -7.77
N ASN A 222 9.74 -10.49 -8.71
CA ASN A 222 10.74 -11.56 -8.79
C ASN A 222 10.14 -12.99 -8.68
N GLY A 223 8.93 -13.20 -9.22
CA GLY A 223 8.28 -14.53 -9.26
C GLY A 223 7.60 -14.94 -7.95
N SER A 224 7.47 -14.05 -6.99
CA SER A 224 6.71 -14.28 -5.76
C SER A 224 5.23 -14.55 -6.06
N THR A 225 4.57 -15.31 -5.20
CA THR A 225 3.16 -15.70 -5.40
C THR A 225 2.31 -15.23 -4.24
N PHE A 226 1.30 -14.43 -4.54
CA PHE A 226 0.33 -13.95 -3.56
C PHE A 226 -0.76 -14.97 -3.30
N VAL A 227 -1.15 -15.13 -2.04
CA VAL A 227 -2.29 -15.94 -1.61
C VAL A 227 -3.31 -15.01 -0.93
N PRO A 228 -4.51 -14.80 -1.51
CA PRO A 228 -5.57 -14.06 -0.84
C PRO A 228 -5.97 -14.70 0.48
N PHE A 229 -6.19 -13.92 1.51
CA PHE A 229 -6.63 -14.42 2.81
C PHE A 229 -7.95 -15.19 2.71
N GLY A 230 -8.86 -14.72 1.85
CA GLY A 230 -10.14 -15.39 1.61
C GLY A 230 -10.04 -16.76 0.93
N LYS A 231 -8.89 -17.10 0.34
CA LYS A 231 -8.63 -18.42 -0.28
C LYS A 231 -8.22 -19.50 0.73
N LEU A 232 -7.93 -19.12 1.97
CA LEU A 232 -7.52 -20.06 3.03
C LEU A 232 -8.65 -21.00 3.50
N GLY A 233 -9.88 -20.73 3.10
CA GLY A 233 -11.05 -21.54 3.39
C GLY A 233 -12.21 -20.71 3.93
N ALA A 234 -13.43 -21.29 3.84
CA ALA A 234 -14.66 -20.60 4.23
C ALA A 234 -14.65 -20.13 5.70
N ASP A 235 -14.11 -20.94 6.59
CA ASP A 235 -13.99 -20.66 8.01
C ASP A 235 -13.08 -19.47 8.34
N MET A 236 -12.00 -19.30 7.58
CA MET A 236 -11.09 -18.15 7.72
C MET A 236 -11.75 -16.89 7.15
N MET A 237 -12.40 -17.02 5.99
CA MET A 237 -13.09 -15.91 5.35
C MET A 237 -14.31 -15.43 6.16
N ASP A 238 -14.99 -16.31 6.90
CA ASP A 238 -16.10 -15.92 7.80
C ASP A 238 -15.62 -15.05 8.98
N ASN A 239 -14.34 -15.19 9.37
CA ASN A 239 -13.71 -14.37 10.42
C ASN A 239 -12.90 -13.19 9.86
N ALA A 240 -13.10 -12.83 8.59
CA ALA A 240 -12.28 -11.81 7.94
C ALA A 240 -13.09 -10.86 7.07
N VAL A 241 -12.47 -9.70 6.82
CA VAL A 241 -12.82 -8.73 5.78
C VAL A 241 -11.60 -8.52 4.92
N VAL A 242 -11.70 -8.74 3.61
CA VAL A 242 -10.59 -8.52 2.68
C VAL A 242 -10.77 -7.18 1.98
N CYS A 243 -9.76 -6.31 2.06
CA CYS A 243 -9.76 -4.99 1.47
C CYS A 243 -8.95 -4.98 0.18
N THR A 244 -9.58 -4.66 -0.95
CA THR A 244 -8.95 -4.59 -2.28
C THR A 244 -9.24 -3.28 -2.97
N ALA A 245 -8.38 -2.86 -3.90
CA ALA A 245 -8.61 -1.68 -4.72
C ALA A 245 -7.75 -1.72 -5.98
N PRO A 246 -8.20 -1.14 -7.12
CA PRO A 246 -7.36 -0.98 -8.31
C PRO A 246 -6.31 0.12 -8.14
N SER A 247 -6.35 0.88 -7.05
CA SER A 247 -5.60 2.12 -6.85
C SER A 247 -4.09 1.94 -6.87
N LYS A 248 -3.57 0.86 -6.27
CA LYS A 248 -2.14 0.55 -6.29
C LYS A 248 -1.73 -0.22 -7.53
N THR A 249 -2.53 -1.20 -7.92
CA THR A 249 -2.29 -2.05 -9.10
C THR A 249 -2.21 -1.24 -10.39
N PHE A 250 -3.11 -0.27 -10.58
CA PHE A 250 -3.27 0.47 -11.83
C PHE A 250 -3.05 1.98 -11.69
N ASN A 251 -2.43 2.42 -10.60
CA ASN A 251 -2.13 3.85 -10.34
C ASN A 251 -3.37 4.76 -10.35
N LEU A 252 -4.44 4.35 -9.68
CA LEU A 252 -5.75 5.02 -9.67
C LEU A 252 -6.14 5.61 -8.32
N ALA A 253 -5.18 5.90 -7.45
CA ALA A 253 -5.45 6.36 -6.07
C ALA A 253 -6.35 7.62 -6.02
N GLY A 254 -6.16 8.55 -6.96
CA GLY A 254 -6.97 9.78 -7.05
C GLY A 254 -8.44 9.58 -7.41
N LEU A 255 -8.84 8.37 -7.82
CA LEU A 255 -10.22 8.05 -8.16
C LEU A 255 -11.06 7.53 -6.98
N HIS A 256 -10.45 7.37 -5.81
CA HIS A 256 -11.16 7.06 -4.55
C HIS A 256 -12.17 5.91 -4.68
N THR A 257 -11.70 4.73 -5.09
CA THR A 257 -12.55 3.53 -5.26
C THR A 257 -11.86 2.31 -4.66
N SER A 258 -12.58 1.57 -3.83
CA SER A 258 -12.10 0.32 -3.23
C SER A 258 -13.26 -0.65 -2.98
N ASN A 259 -12.93 -1.93 -2.79
CA ASN A 259 -13.88 -3.00 -2.65
C ASN A 259 -13.52 -3.83 -1.41
N MET A 260 -14.46 -3.89 -0.47
CA MET A 260 -14.38 -4.76 0.70
C MET A 260 -15.11 -6.04 0.38
N ILE A 261 -14.46 -7.18 0.52
CA ILE A 261 -15.06 -8.49 0.33
C ILE A 261 -15.37 -9.05 1.71
N VAL A 262 -16.68 -9.20 2.01
CA VAL A 262 -17.18 -9.52 3.35
C VAL A 262 -18.18 -10.65 3.24
N SER A 263 -17.77 -11.90 3.47
CA SER A 263 -18.68 -13.08 3.40
C SER A 263 -19.63 -13.12 4.58
N ASN A 264 -19.15 -12.79 5.78
CA ASN A 264 -19.94 -12.76 6.99
C ASN A 264 -21.04 -11.68 6.93
N GLU A 265 -22.29 -12.12 6.95
CA GLU A 265 -23.45 -11.23 6.82
C GLU A 265 -23.55 -10.22 7.97
N THR A 266 -23.17 -10.61 9.19
CA THR A 266 -23.18 -9.73 10.36
C THR A 266 -22.20 -8.58 10.20
N TYR A 267 -20.95 -8.89 9.77
CA TYR A 267 -19.93 -7.86 9.52
C TYR A 267 -20.33 -6.97 8.34
N ARG A 268 -20.90 -7.55 7.29
CA ARG A 268 -21.36 -6.80 6.12
C ARG A 268 -22.50 -5.84 6.46
N LYS A 269 -23.46 -6.25 7.30
CA LYS A 269 -24.53 -5.38 7.80
C LYS A 269 -23.98 -4.26 8.68
N ALA A 270 -23.04 -4.57 9.58
CA ALA A 270 -22.40 -3.58 10.45
C ALA A 270 -21.62 -2.53 9.62
N LEU A 271 -20.83 -2.95 8.65
CA LEU A 271 -20.12 -2.05 7.75
C LEU A 271 -21.07 -1.15 6.95
N ASN A 272 -22.13 -1.71 6.36
CA ASN A 272 -23.12 -0.92 5.61
C ASN A 272 -23.84 0.10 6.50
N LYS A 273 -24.09 -0.24 7.78
CA LYS A 273 -24.65 0.70 8.75
C LYS A 273 -23.70 1.89 9.02
N GLU A 274 -22.40 1.62 9.17
CA GLU A 274 -21.40 2.68 9.36
C GLU A 274 -21.22 3.56 8.11
N ILE A 275 -21.25 2.96 6.92
CA ILE A 275 -21.24 3.71 5.65
C ILE A 275 -22.42 4.68 5.59
N ALA A 276 -23.63 4.20 5.89
CA ALA A 276 -24.84 5.02 5.89
C ALA A 276 -24.79 6.13 6.95
N ALA A 277 -24.33 5.81 8.16
CA ALA A 277 -24.18 6.78 9.26
C ALA A 277 -23.13 7.86 8.96
N SER A 278 -22.10 7.52 8.19
CA SER A 278 -21.05 8.46 7.76
C SER A 278 -21.46 9.36 6.57
N GLY A 279 -22.69 9.19 6.04
CA GLY A 279 -23.17 9.96 4.88
C GLY A 279 -22.37 9.68 3.59
N ILE A 280 -21.62 8.59 3.53
CA ILE A 280 -20.88 8.19 2.34
C ILE A 280 -21.91 7.76 1.30
N GLY A 281 -22.02 8.55 0.23
CA GLY A 281 -22.94 8.31 -0.87
C GLY A 281 -22.41 7.28 -1.86
N GLY A 282 -22.99 7.29 -3.06
CA GLY A 282 -22.61 6.38 -4.15
C GLY A 282 -21.16 6.53 -4.61
N MET A 283 -20.79 5.70 -5.56
CA MET A 283 -19.44 5.65 -6.11
C MET A 283 -19.10 6.88 -6.94
N ASN A 284 -17.81 7.17 -7.08
CA ASN A 284 -17.30 8.11 -8.06
C ASN A 284 -17.49 7.54 -9.47
N SER A 285 -18.10 8.34 -10.39
CA SER A 285 -18.41 7.90 -11.75
C SER A 285 -17.17 7.52 -12.57
N PHE A 286 -16.05 8.21 -12.38
CA PHE A 286 -14.78 7.86 -13.02
C PHE A 286 -14.13 6.64 -12.36
N GLY A 287 -14.21 6.54 -11.05
CA GLY A 287 -13.73 5.37 -10.32
C GLY A 287 -14.44 4.08 -10.74
N LEU A 288 -15.75 4.17 -11.02
CA LEU A 288 -16.53 3.03 -11.50
C LEU A 288 -16.04 2.53 -12.87
N VAL A 289 -15.99 3.40 -13.87
CA VAL A 289 -15.59 3.01 -15.23
C VAL A 289 -14.11 2.62 -15.32
N ALA A 290 -13.26 3.31 -14.56
CA ALA A 290 -11.84 2.99 -14.50
C ALA A 290 -11.57 1.63 -13.84
N THR A 291 -12.30 1.27 -12.79
CA THR A 291 -12.17 -0.05 -12.14
C THR A 291 -12.59 -1.17 -13.08
N MET A 292 -13.70 -1.01 -13.80
CA MET A 292 -14.17 -2.00 -14.78
C MET A 292 -13.15 -2.20 -15.89
N ALA A 293 -12.65 -1.12 -16.50
CA ALA A 293 -11.64 -1.17 -17.56
C ALA A 293 -10.32 -1.77 -17.05
N ALA A 294 -9.88 -1.39 -15.83
CA ALA A 294 -8.66 -1.92 -15.21
C ALA A 294 -8.71 -3.44 -15.05
N TYR A 295 -9.78 -3.95 -14.46
CA TYR A 295 -9.90 -5.38 -14.20
C TYR A 295 -10.24 -6.21 -15.44
N ASN A 296 -10.92 -5.67 -16.43
CA ASN A 296 -11.27 -6.39 -17.65
C ASN A 296 -10.16 -6.35 -18.72
N GLU A 297 -9.39 -5.26 -18.80
CA GLU A 297 -8.51 -4.98 -19.93
C GLU A 297 -7.09 -4.52 -19.53
N GLY A 298 -6.81 -4.35 -18.23
CA GLY A 298 -5.52 -3.82 -17.74
C GLY A 298 -4.40 -4.86 -17.59
N GLU A 299 -4.66 -6.13 -17.82
CA GLU A 299 -3.75 -7.23 -17.48
C GLU A 299 -2.42 -7.17 -18.23
N GLU A 300 -2.43 -6.80 -19.52
CA GLU A 300 -1.20 -6.62 -20.31
C GLU A 300 -0.32 -5.49 -19.77
N TRP A 301 -0.93 -4.36 -19.38
CA TRP A 301 -0.19 -3.25 -18.78
C TRP A 301 0.42 -3.68 -17.44
N LEU A 302 -0.37 -4.38 -16.61
CA LEU A 302 0.10 -4.88 -15.32
C LEU A 302 1.29 -5.82 -15.47
N ALA A 303 1.25 -6.76 -16.41
CA ALA A 303 2.36 -7.67 -16.66
C ALA A 303 3.65 -6.90 -16.99
N GLN A 304 3.57 -5.91 -17.91
CA GLN A 304 4.74 -5.13 -18.31
C GLN A 304 5.26 -4.22 -17.19
N VAL A 305 4.38 -3.61 -16.37
CA VAL A 305 4.84 -2.79 -15.24
C VAL A 305 5.47 -3.64 -14.14
N LEU A 306 5.01 -4.87 -13.91
CA LEU A 306 5.62 -5.78 -12.93
C LEU A 306 7.03 -6.22 -13.37
N ASP A 307 7.24 -6.48 -14.65
CA ASP A 307 8.56 -6.74 -15.20
C ASP A 307 9.50 -5.55 -14.98
N TYR A 308 9.04 -4.35 -15.31
CA TYR A 308 9.82 -3.11 -15.12
C TYR A 308 10.13 -2.83 -13.63
N LEU A 309 9.15 -3.05 -12.74
CA LEU A 309 9.35 -2.90 -11.30
C LEU A 309 10.34 -3.92 -10.74
N SER A 310 10.30 -5.17 -11.22
CA SER A 310 11.27 -6.21 -10.84
C SER A 310 12.69 -5.81 -11.28
N GLU A 311 12.84 -5.27 -12.50
CA GLU A 311 14.11 -4.75 -12.97
C GLU A 311 14.58 -3.54 -12.14
N ASN A 312 13.68 -2.64 -11.74
CA ASN A 312 14.02 -1.52 -10.85
C ASN A 312 14.46 -2.01 -9.46
N ALA A 313 13.79 -3.01 -8.89
CA ALA A 313 14.15 -3.60 -7.61
C ALA A 313 15.56 -4.24 -7.67
N ASN A 314 15.83 -5.06 -8.69
CA ASN A 314 17.13 -5.69 -8.89
C ASN A 314 18.25 -4.67 -9.13
N TYR A 315 17.95 -3.59 -9.85
CA TYR A 315 18.89 -2.49 -10.06
C TYR A 315 19.21 -1.78 -8.75
N LEU A 316 18.20 -1.44 -7.95
CA LEU A 316 18.37 -0.84 -6.63
C LEU A 316 19.24 -1.72 -5.72
N GLU A 317 18.94 -3.03 -5.62
CA GLU A 317 19.70 -3.97 -4.80
C GLU A 317 21.16 -4.02 -5.20
N SER A 318 21.44 -4.16 -6.52
CA SER A 318 22.80 -4.22 -7.04
C SER A 318 23.57 -2.92 -6.80
N PHE A 319 22.94 -1.77 -7.10
CA PHE A 319 23.56 -0.47 -6.92
C PHE A 319 23.94 -0.22 -5.47
N VAL A 320 23.01 -0.47 -4.53
CA VAL A 320 23.24 -0.25 -3.10
C VAL A 320 24.32 -1.19 -2.57
N ALA A 321 24.28 -2.46 -2.93
CA ALA A 321 25.28 -3.44 -2.49
C ALA A 321 26.71 -3.10 -2.96
N GLU A 322 26.84 -2.60 -4.19
CA GLU A 322 28.16 -2.28 -4.79
C GLU A 322 28.70 -0.92 -4.35
N ARG A 323 27.84 0.09 -4.20
CA ARG A 323 28.25 1.49 -4.08
C ARG A 323 28.00 2.13 -2.72
N ILE A 324 27.00 1.60 -1.95
CA ILE A 324 26.60 2.13 -0.63
C ILE A 324 26.47 0.98 0.40
N PRO A 325 27.55 0.26 0.70
CA PRO A 325 27.49 -0.97 1.52
C PRO A 325 27.01 -0.76 2.97
N GLU A 326 26.96 0.48 3.47
CA GLU A 326 26.37 0.83 4.76
C GLU A 326 24.85 0.71 4.77
N ILE A 327 24.20 0.80 3.62
CA ILE A 327 22.77 0.59 3.46
C ILE A 327 22.55 -0.85 2.96
N LYS A 328 21.52 -1.51 3.49
CA LYS A 328 21.10 -2.83 3.02
C LYS A 328 19.68 -2.76 2.51
N VAL A 329 19.42 -3.33 1.37
CA VAL A 329 18.06 -3.46 0.85
C VAL A 329 17.40 -4.69 1.46
N VAL A 330 16.24 -4.52 2.06
CA VAL A 330 15.39 -5.66 2.42
C VAL A 330 14.74 -6.14 1.13
N HIS A 331 15.05 -7.39 0.72
CA HIS A 331 14.59 -7.93 -0.56
C HIS A 331 13.07 -7.87 -0.70
N PRO A 332 12.52 -7.13 -1.69
CA PRO A 332 11.09 -7.00 -1.86
C PRO A 332 10.51 -8.21 -2.61
N GLU A 333 9.60 -8.94 -1.96
CA GLU A 333 8.83 -10.00 -2.57
C GLU A 333 7.59 -9.46 -3.30
N GLY A 334 7.12 -8.27 -2.88
CA GLY A 334 5.97 -7.58 -3.48
C GLY A 334 5.95 -6.11 -3.15
N THR A 335 4.96 -5.41 -3.69
CA THR A 335 4.82 -3.94 -3.72
C THR A 335 5.86 -3.27 -4.63
N TYR A 336 5.78 -1.95 -4.78
CA TYR A 336 6.83 -1.11 -5.38
C TYR A 336 7.47 -0.17 -4.34
N LEU A 337 7.31 -0.54 -3.08
CA LEU A 337 7.84 0.18 -1.93
C LEU A 337 8.92 -0.69 -1.31
N VAL A 338 10.16 -0.21 -1.35
CA VAL A 338 11.31 -1.00 -0.90
C VAL A 338 11.86 -0.43 0.40
N TRP A 339 12.18 -1.30 1.33
CA TRP A 339 12.64 -0.98 2.67
C TRP A 339 14.17 -1.00 2.71
N LEU A 340 14.78 0.10 3.13
CA LEU A 340 16.23 0.28 3.21
C LEU A 340 16.65 0.27 4.67
N ASP A 341 17.51 -0.66 5.06
CA ASP A 341 18.17 -0.69 6.37
C ASP A 341 19.38 0.24 6.33
N CYS A 342 19.21 1.43 6.87
CA CYS A 342 20.22 2.49 6.93
C CYS A 342 21.01 2.50 8.24
N ARG A 343 20.80 1.54 9.16
CA ARG A 343 21.44 1.50 10.48
C ARG A 343 22.97 1.39 10.41
N GLY A 344 23.50 0.85 9.30
CA GLY A 344 24.95 0.80 9.04
C GLY A 344 25.61 2.16 8.87
N LEU A 345 24.83 3.24 8.66
CA LEU A 345 25.35 4.62 8.63
C LEU A 345 25.64 5.17 10.02
N GLY A 346 25.12 4.56 11.09
CA GLY A 346 25.34 5.00 12.47
C GLY A 346 24.72 6.34 12.84
N LEU A 347 23.69 6.77 12.09
CA LEU A 347 22.98 8.03 12.26
C LEU A 347 21.72 7.83 13.12
N ASP A 348 21.36 8.86 13.89
CA ASP A 348 20.03 8.90 14.47
C ASP A 348 18.97 9.25 13.41
N LYS A 349 17.69 9.14 13.78
CA LYS A 349 16.58 9.34 12.83
C LYS A 349 16.52 10.72 12.18
N LEU A 350 16.90 11.78 12.92
CA LEU A 350 16.90 13.15 12.40
C LEU A 350 18.11 13.42 11.52
N GLU A 351 19.26 12.85 11.87
CA GLU A 351 20.47 12.90 11.05
C GLU A 351 20.28 12.12 9.73
N LEU A 352 19.58 10.98 9.78
CA LEU A 352 19.25 10.19 8.59
C LEU A 352 18.30 10.98 7.66
N GLU A 353 17.23 11.56 8.22
CA GLU A 353 16.30 12.41 7.47
C GLU A 353 17.04 13.59 6.83
N ALA A 354 17.91 14.30 7.57
CA ALA A 354 18.70 15.41 7.02
C ALA A 354 19.65 14.97 5.91
N LEU A 355 20.30 13.79 6.06
CA LEU A 355 21.14 13.22 5.01
C LEU A 355 20.35 13.03 3.70
N MET A 356 19.16 12.44 3.80
CA MET A 356 18.36 12.11 2.62
C MET A 356 17.70 13.36 2.02
N HIS A 357 17.06 14.19 2.84
CA HIS A 357 16.28 15.34 2.34
C HIS A 357 17.15 16.56 1.98
N GLU A 358 18.13 16.89 2.81
CA GLU A 358 18.89 18.13 2.64
C GLU A 358 20.17 17.93 1.83
N GLU A 359 20.92 16.84 2.08
CA GLU A 359 22.19 16.60 1.42
C GLU A 359 22.01 15.84 0.09
N ALA A 360 21.26 14.72 0.09
CA ALA A 360 20.97 13.95 -1.12
C ALA A 360 19.84 14.56 -1.97
N LYS A 361 18.97 15.39 -1.38
CA LYS A 361 17.77 15.95 -2.02
C LYS A 361 16.85 14.87 -2.58
N VAL A 362 16.63 13.83 -1.79
CA VAL A 362 15.69 12.74 -2.06
C VAL A 362 14.72 12.64 -0.90
N LEU A 363 13.42 12.71 -1.17
CA LEU A 363 12.37 12.58 -0.16
C LEU A 363 11.94 11.12 -0.04
N PHE A 364 11.99 10.60 1.17
CA PHE A 364 11.50 9.27 1.54
C PHE A 364 10.25 9.35 2.42
N ASP A 365 9.64 8.22 2.71
CA ASP A 365 8.86 8.04 3.95
C ASP A 365 9.84 7.48 4.99
N GLU A 366 10.12 8.27 6.00
CA GLU A 366 11.06 7.95 7.07
C GLU A 366 10.58 6.73 7.86
N GLY A 367 11.52 5.84 8.18
CA GLY A 367 11.17 4.57 8.81
C GLY A 367 10.45 4.70 10.14
N TYR A 368 10.76 5.72 10.94
CA TYR A 368 10.15 5.94 12.25
C TYR A 368 8.63 6.23 12.18
N VAL A 369 8.09 6.67 11.02
CA VAL A 369 6.65 6.90 10.89
C VAL A 369 5.85 5.59 10.85
N PHE A 370 6.50 4.46 10.52
CA PHE A 370 5.89 3.13 10.50
C PHE A 370 5.87 2.43 11.86
N GLY A 371 6.38 3.09 12.89
CA GLY A 371 6.55 2.61 14.26
C GLY A 371 8.00 2.72 14.72
N THR A 372 8.22 2.60 16.01
CA THR A 372 9.59 2.64 16.60
C THR A 372 10.50 1.55 16.03
N GLU A 373 9.92 0.46 15.55
CA GLU A 373 10.60 -0.66 14.89
C GLU A 373 11.20 -0.28 13.53
N GLY A 374 10.78 0.86 12.98
CA GLY A 374 11.29 1.42 11.73
C GLY A 374 12.40 2.46 11.90
N GLU A 375 12.83 2.80 13.12
CA GLU A 375 13.93 3.76 13.31
C GLU A 375 15.24 3.26 12.68
N GLY A 376 15.90 4.12 11.91
CA GLY A 376 17.11 3.81 11.14
C GLY A 376 16.85 3.14 9.78
N PHE A 377 15.59 3.12 9.34
CA PHE A 377 15.19 2.66 8.02
C PHE A 377 14.59 3.80 7.20
N GLU A 378 14.54 3.59 5.86
CA GLU A 378 13.87 4.46 4.91
C GLU A 378 13.04 3.64 3.93
N ARG A 379 11.88 4.17 3.47
CA ARG A 379 11.07 3.52 2.45
C ARG A 379 11.15 4.27 1.13
N ILE A 380 11.70 3.62 0.09
CA ILE A 380 11.79 4.16 -1.27
C ILE A 380 10.67 3.61 -2.16
N ASN A 381 10.05 4.48 -2.95
CA ASN A 381 9.13 4.10 -4.02
C ASN A 381 9.91 3.96 -5.35
N ILE A 382 9.95 2.75 -5.90
CA ILE A 382 10.64 2.43 -7.14
C ILE A 382 9.75 2.46 -8.40
N ALA A 383 8.48 2.84 -8.26
CA ALA A 383 7.55 2.96 -9.39
C ALA A 383 7.72 4.30 -10.12
N CYS A 384 8.90 4.49 -10.69
CA CYS A 384 9.31 5.65 -11.48
C CYS A 384 10.22 5.22 -12.64
N PRO A 385 10.41 6.05 -13.66
CA PRO A 385 11.42 5.83 -14.71
C PRO A 385 12.80 5.52 -14.14
N ARG A 386 13.53 4.62 -14.79
CA ARG A 386 14.89 4.22 -14.38
C ARG A 386 15.84 5.41 -14.22
N SER A 387 15.70 6.44 -15.05
CA SER A 387 16.47 7.69 -14.97
C SER A 387 16.30 8.37 -13.61
N ILE A 388 15.06 8.46 -13.11
CA ILE A 388 14.76 9.07 -11.80
C ILE A 388 15.34 8.22 -10.65
N LEU A 389 15.19 6.90 -10.73
CA LEU A 389 15.74 5.99 -9.71
C LEU A 389 17.27 6.09 -9.68
N THR A 390 17.92 6.12 -10.85
CA THR A 390 19.38 6.25 -10.95
C THR A 390 19.87 7.58 -10.37
N ASP A 391 19.23 8.70 -10.74
CA ASP A 391 19.57 10.03 -10.22
C ASP A 391 19.43 10.05 -8.67
N ALA A 392 18.36 9.46 -8.12
CA ALA A 392 18.16 9.37 -6.67
C ALA A 392 19.30 8.58 -6.00
N LEU A 393 19.66 7.42 -6.53
CA LEU A 393 20.71 6.56 -5.98
C LEU A 393 22.11 7.19 -6.05
N GLU A 394 22.43 7.87 -7.15
CA GLU A 394 23.71 8.57 -7.30
C GLU A 394 23.83 9.75 -6.31
N ARG A 395 22.73 10.44 -6.04
CA ARG A 395 22.72 11.52 -5.03
C ARG A 395 22.92 10.99 -3.62
N ILE A 396 22.27 9.86 -3.27
CA ILE A 396 22.46 9.21 -1.97
C ILE A 396 23.91 8.76 -1.81
N GLU A 397 24.49 8.11 -2.84
CA GLU A 397 25.89 7.71 -2.82
C GLU A 397 26.82 8.91 -2.58
N ALA A 398 26.60 10.01 -3.30
CA ALA A 398 27.42 11.22 -3.17
C ALA A 398 27.30 11.84 -1.75
N ALA A 399 26.10 11.84 -1.15
CA ALA A 399 25.89 12.34 0.19
C ALA A 399 26.56 11.43 1.25
N VAL A 400 26.43 10.12 1.13
CA VAL A 400 27.09 9.15 2.02
C VAL A 400 28.61 9.23 1.89
N ALA A 401 29.14 9.34 0.67
CA ALA A 401 30.57 9.45 0.42
C ALA A 401 31.22 10.69 1.08
N LYS A 402 30.51 11.82 1.13
CA LYS A 402 30.99 13.02 1.83
C LYS A 402 31.15 12.79 3.35
N ARG A 403 30.39 11.89 3.94
CA ARG A 403 30.49 11.57 5.37
C ARG A 403 31.57 10.52 5.69
N ARG A 404 32.05 9.78 4.66
CA ARG A 404 33.20 8.87 4.80
C ARG A 404 34.55 9.61 4.80
N ALA A 405 34.58 10.84 4.21
CA ALA A 405 35.78 11.66 4.06
C ALA A 405 36.05 12.50 5.33
#